data_f97e4afb577a76da1cd7d3d7e92de382
#
_entry.id   f97e4afb577a76da1cd7d3d7e92de382
#
_cell.length_a   1.000
_cell.length_b   1.000
_cell.length_c   1.000
_cell.angle_alpha   90.00
_cell.angle_beta   90.00
_cell.angle_gamma   90.00
#
_symmetry.space_group_name_H-M   'P 1'
#
loop_
_entity.id
_entity.type
_entity.pdbx_description
1 polymer ?
#
loop_
_entity_poly.entity_id
_entity_poly.type
_entity_poly.pdbx_seq_one_letter_code
_entity_poly.pdbx_strand_id
1 'polypeptide(L)'
;MRFIVDGYNVTKEDPATSSLDLERQRDSLVSRLATRGGDLLGRGEITVVFDGVSGAGSDYRHGSVNVCFSRVGTADDLIAQLAGSDATVVTSDQGLAARARARGACVRGRDAVFEESRGAKRQRRSRRRPFPDDDLPPGAHRVTEELKTLWLKGEE
;
A
#
# COMPACT_ATOMS: atom_id res chain seq x y z
N MET A 1 13.53 -6.98 -8.52
CA MET A 1 12.30 -7.01 -7.70
C MET A 1 11.12 -6.74 -8.61
N ARG A 2 10.05 -7.52 -8.52
CA ARG A 2 8.86 -7.38 -9.35
C ARG A 2 7.66 -7.02 -8.46
N PHE A 3 6.81 -6.13 -8.94
CA PHE A 3 5.56 -5.77 -8.28
C PHE A 3 4.39 -6.23 -9.15
N ILE A 4 3.46 -6.94 -8.56
CA ILE A 4 2.26 -7.44 -9.24
C ILE A 4 1.07 -6.82 -8.55
N VAL A 5 0.32 -6.01 -9.27
CA VAL A 5 -0.80 -5.23 -8.73
C VAL A 5 -2.11 -5.82 -9.21
N ASP A 6 -2.99 -6.13 -8.27
CA ASP A 6 -4.36 -6.54 -8.54
C ASP A 6 -5.19 -5.30 -8.91
N GLY A 7 -5.36 -5.10 -10.22
CA GLY A 7 -5.88 -3.85 -10.76
C GLY A 7 -7.26 -3.48 -10.25
N TYR A 8 -8.24 -4.37 -10.38
CA TYR A 8 -9.62 -4.06 -9.96
C TYR A 8 -9.82 -4.07 -8.46
N ASN A 9 -9.06 -4.85 -7.70
CA ASN A 9 -9.09 -4.77 -6.24
C ASN A 9 -8.63 -3.38 -5.74
N VAL A 10 -7.62 -2.82 -6.41
CA VAL A 10 -7.11 -1.49 -6.10
C VAL A 10 -8.09 -0.40 -6.56
N THR A 11 -8.59 -0.45 -7.80
CA THR A 11 -9.38 0.65 -8.38
C THR A 11 -10.78 0.75 -7.79
N LYS A 12 -11.43 -0.37 -7.45
CA LYS A 12 -12.78 -0.39 -6.88
C LYS A 12 -12.90 0.38 -5.57
N GLU A 13 -11.83 0.45 -4.82
CA GLU A 13 -11.81 1.09 -3.52
C GLU A 13 -10.93 2.36 -3.49
N ASP A 14 -10.50 2.86 -4.65
CA ASP A 14 -9.83 4.15 -4.79
C ASP A 14 -10.90 5.27 -4.79
N PRO A 15 -10.97 6.11 -3.73
CA PRO A 15 -11.96 7.18 -3.65
C PRO A 15 -11.90 8.16 -4.82
N ALA A 16 -10.71 8.33 -5.43
CA ALA A 16 -10.50 9.24 -6.55
C ALA A 16 -11.10 8.72 -7.87
N THR A 17 -11.32 7.42 -7.99
CA THR A 17 -11.73 6.80 -9.25
C THR A 17 -12.98 5.93 -9.14
N SER A 18 -13.48 5.67 -7.94
CA SER A 18 -14.63 4.77 -7.70
C SER A 18 -15.91 5.17 -8.44
N SER A 19 -16.07 6.47 -8.78
CA SER A 19 -17.20 6.99 -9.55
C SER A 19 -17.02 6.90 -11.08
N LEU A 20 -15.83 6.54 -11.55
CA LEU A 20 -15.52 6.42 -12.97
C LEU A 20 -15.94 5.03 -13.50
N ASP A 21 -16.10 4.92 -14.82
CA ASP A 21 -16.24 3.64 -15.50
C ASP A 21 -14.94 2.80 -15.37
N LEU A 22 -15.04 1.50 -15.58
CA LEU A 22 -13.92 0.56 -15.40
C LEU A 22 -12.71 0.88 -16.28
N GLU A 23 -12.93 1.39 -17.48
CA GLU A 23 -11.85 1.75 -18.40
C GLU A 23 -11.06 2.94 -17.86
N ARG A 24 -11.75 3.99 -17.45
CA ARG A 24 -11.12 5.17 -16.84
C ARG A 24 -10.46 4.86 -15.49
N GLN A 25 -11.05 3.99 -14.68
CA GLN A 25 -10.42 3.50 -13.44
C GLN A 25 -9.08 2.82 -13.77
N ARG A 26 -9.06 1.93 -14.75
CA ARG A 26 -7.87 1.23 -15.21
C ARG A 26 -6.80 2.21 -15.69
N ASP A 27 -7.17 3.13 -16.58
CA ASP A 27 -6.24 4.10 -17.16
C ASP A 27 -5.65 5.03 -16.09
N SER A 28 -6.46 5.44 -15.12
CA SER A 28 -6.00 6.25 -13.99
C SER A 28 -4.96 5.51 -13.13
N LEU A 29 -5.22 4.25 -12.80
CA LEU A 29 -4.27 3.43 -12.04
C LEU A 29 -2.95 3.22 -12.80
N VAL A 30 -3.05 2.86 -14.07
CA VAL A 30 -1.87 2.60 -14.92
C VAL A 30 -1.02 3.87 -15.08
N SER A 31 -1.65 5.02 -15.35
CA SER A 31 -0.96 6.32 -15.45
C SER A 31 -0.30 6.72 -14.14
N ARG A 32 -0.96 6.53 -13.02
CA ARG A 32 -0.40 6.78 -11.67
C ARG A 32 0.85 5.94 -11.43
N LEU A 33 0.78 4.65 -11.72
CA LEU A 33 1.92 3.75 -11.53
C LEU A 33 3.05 4.02 -12.52
N ALA A 34 2.74 4.40 -13.76
CA ALA A 34 3.76 4.77 -14.75
C ALA A 34 4.55 6.02 -14.32
N THR A 35 3.86 6.98 -13.70
CA THR A 35 4.45 8.25 -13.27
C THR A 35 5.13 8.14 -11.89
N ARG A 36 4.53 7.43 -10.96
CA ARG A 36 4.91 7.42 -9.53
C ARG A 36 5.15 6.04 -8.94
N GLY A 37 5.08 4.99 -9.73
CA GLY A 37 5.25 3.61 -9.24
C GLY A 37 6.57 3.39 -8.51
N GLY A 38 7.65 4.00 -8.98
CA GLY A 38 8.95 3.94 -8.32
C GLY A 38 8.95 4.56 -6.91
N ASP A 39 8.19 5.63 -6.69
CA ASP A 39 8.06 6.27 -5.38
C ASP A 39 7.10 5.51 -4.45
N LEU A 40 6.02 4.95 -5.01
CA LEU A 40 4.99 4.24 -4.27
C LEU A 40 5.41 2.84 -3.86
N LEU A 41 5.93 2.07 -4.80
CA LEU A 41 6.25 0.66 -4.63
C LEU A 41 7.75 0.43 -4.40
N GLY A 42 8.60 1.21 -5.06
CA GLY A 42 10.04 1.05 -5.09
C GLY A 42 10.55 0.75 -6.50
N ARG A 43 11.87 0.65 -6.65
CA ARG A 43 12.49 0.34 -7.94
C ARG A 43 12.24 -1.11 -8.31
N GLY A 44 11.68 -1.36 -9.48
CA GLY A 44 11.42 -2.69 -10.00
C GLY A 44 10.44 -2.66 -11.17
N GLU A 45 10.21 -3.81 -11.74
CA GLU A 45 9.22 -4.02 -12.80
C GLU A 45 7.82 -4.04 -12.18
N ILE A 46 6.90 -3.29 -12.75
CA ILE A 46 5.51 -3.21 -12.28
C ILE A 46 4.62 -3.87 -13.33
N THR A 47 3.85 -4.86 -12.92
CA THR A 47 2.81 -5.51 -13.73
C THR A 47 1.46 -5.31 -13.06
N VAL A 48 0.51 -4.74 -13.77
CA VAL A 48 -0.88 -4.62 -13.32
C VAL A 48 -1.69 -5.69 -14.02
N VAL A 49 -2.45 -6.47 -13.26
CA VAL A 49 -3.30 -7.52 -13.79
C VAL A 49 -4.76 -7.12 -13.62
N PHE A 50 -5.50 -7.19 -14.71
CA PHE A 50 -6.94 -6.98 -14.74
C PHE A 50 -7.67 -8.25 -15.12
N ASP A 51 -8.88 -8.43 -14.62
CA ASP A 51 -9.74 -9.51 -15.05
C ASP A 51 -10.21 -9.25 -16.49
N GLY A 52 -9.93 -10.17 -17.38
CA GLY A 52 -10.31 -10.10 -18.78
C GLY A 52 -11.76 -10.53 -18.97
N VAL A 53 -12.70 -9.61 -18.76
CA VAL A 53 -14.07 -9.80 -19.25
C VAL A 53 -14.04 -9.68 -20.78
N SER A 54 -14.80 -10.53 -21.49
CA SER A 54 -14.91 -10.57 -22.95
C SER A 54 -14.88 -9.19 -23.61
N GLY A 55 -13.80 -8.87 -24.34
CA GLY A 55 -13.57 -7.56 -24.94
C GLY A 55 -12.47 -6.72 -24.29
N ALA A 56 -11.89 -7.15 -23.19
CA ALA A 56 -10.69 -6.52 -22.65
C ALA A 56 -9.54 -6.67 -23.65
N GLY A 57 -8.82 -5.58 -23.87
CA GLY A 57 -7.74 -5.47 -24.87
C GLY A 57 -6.62 -6.49 -24.71
N SER A 58 -5.71 -6.45 -25.64
CA SER A 58 -4.45 -7.21 -25.54
C SER A 58 -3.57 -6.65 -24.43
N ASP A 59 -2.70 -7.49 -23.89
CA ASP A 59 -1.64 -7.04 -23.00
C ASP A 59 -0.83 -5.91 -23.68
N TYR A 60 -0.49 -4.88 -22.92
CA TYR A 60 0.25 -3.74 -23.42
C TYR A 60 1.21 -3.18 -22.37
N ARG A 61 2.08 -2.30 -22.79
CA ARG A 61 2.98 -1.57 -21.92
C ARG A 61 2.69 -0.09 -21.96
N HIS A 62 2.62 0.53 -20.78
CA HIS A 62 2.47 1.98 -20.63
C HIS A 62 3.60 2.52 -19.75
N GLY A 63 4.56 3.19 -20.37
CA GLY A 63 5.78 3.64 -19.70
C GLY A 63 6.56 2.47 -19.10
N SER A 64 6.72 2.47 -17.78
CA SER A 64 7.42 1.42 -17.02
C SER A 64 6.48 0.30 -16.52
N VAL A 65 5.19 0.36 -16.85
CA VAL A 65 4.17 -0.56 -16.35
C VAL A 65 3.74 -1.53 -17.44
N ASN A 66 3.77 -2.82 -17.16
CA ASN A 66 3.15 -3.86 -17.97
C ASN A 66 1.70 -4.04 -17.53
N VAL A 67 0.78 -4.08 -18.47
CA VAL A 67 -0.64 -4.34 -18.24
C VAL A 67 -1.00 -5.68 -18.85
N CYS A 68 -1.50 -6.58 -18.03
CA CYS A 68 -1.90 -7.93 -18.43
C CYS A 68 -3.38 -8.15 -18.12
N PHE A 69 -4.04 -8.93 -18.97
CA PHE A 69 -5.42 -9.36 -18.79
C PHE A 69 -5.49 -10.88 -18.62
N SER A 70 -6.27 -11.34 -17.65
CA SER A 70 -6.54 -12.77 -17.54
C SER A 70 -7.37 -13.21 -18.77
N ARG A 71 -6.86 -14.14 -19.54
CA ARG A 71 -7.53 -14.66 -20.73
C ARG A 71 -8.25 -15.97 -20.46
N VAL A 72 -7.70 -16.74 -19.53
CA VAL A 72 -8.24 -18.00 -19.05
C VAL A 72 -8.20 -17.96 -17.53
N GLY A 73 -9.33 -18.21 -16.89
CA GLY A 73 -9.43 -18.08 -15.43
C GLY A 73 -9.60 -16.65 -14.96
N THR A 74 -9.30 -16.41 -13.72
CA THR A 74 -9.44 -15.12 -13.06
C THR A 74 -8.12 -14.35 -13.01
N ALA A 75 -8.20 -13.03 -12.74
CA ALA A 75 -7.01 -12.23 -12.46
C ALA A 75 -6.22 -12.81 -11.27
N ASP A 76 -6.93 -13.30 -10.25
CA ASP A 76 -6.32 -13.94 -9.07
C ASP A 76 -5.47 -15.16 -9.45
N ASP A 77 -5.94 -15.98 -10.39
CA ASP A 77 -5.20 -17.16 -10.86
C ASP A 77 -3.92 -16.74 -11.59
N LEU A 78 -4.01 -15.71 -12.42
CA LEU A 78 -2.86 -15.18 -13.14
C LEU A 78 -1.86 -14.54 -12.17
N ILE A 79 -2.32 -13.75 -11.22
CA ILE A 79 -1.47 -13.13 -10.18
C ILE A 79 -0.79 -14.22 -9.36
N ALA A 80 -1.52 -15.25 -8.93
CA ALA A 80 -0.95 -16.37 -8.18
C ALA A 80 0.11 -17.12 -9.00
N GLN A 81 -0.08 -17.29 -10.32
CA GLN A 81 0.93 -17.91 -11.19
C GLN A 81 2.20 -17.07 -11.32
N LEU A 82 2.06 -15.73 -11.41
CA LEU A 82 3.18 -14.81 -11.52
C LEU A 82 3.91 -14.60 -10.19
N ALA A 83 3.25 -14.89 -9.06
CA ALA A 83 3.81 -14.73 -7.72
C ALA A 83 4.99 -15.68 -7.49
N GLY A 84 6.06 -15.19 -6.90
CA GLY A 84 7.26 -15.93 -6.56
C GLY A 84 8.08 -15.17 -5.52
N SER A 85 9.19 -15.73 -5.07
CA SER A 85 10.04 -15.18 -4.00
C SER A 85 10.67 -13.82 -4.33
N ASP A 86 10.77 -13.47 -5.61
CA ASP A 86 11.27 -12.19 -6.11
C ASP A 86 10.15 -11.14 -6.31
N ALA A 87 8.88 -11.53 -6.07
CA ALA A 87 7.71 -10.71 -6.32
C ALA A 87 7.08 -10.15 -5.04
N THR A 88 6.51 -8.95 -5.16
CA THR A 88 5.61 -8.36 -4.18
C THR A 88 4.23 -8.19 -4.82
N VAL A 89 3.22 -8.84 -4.27
CA VAL A 89 1.83 -8.74 -4.72
C VAL A 89 1.13 -7.64 -3.94
N VAL A 90 0.44 -6.75 -4.65
CA VAL A 90 -0.35 -5.67 -4.06
C VAL A 90 -1.83 -6.00 -4.21
N THR A 91 -2.45 -6.40 -3.12
CA THR A 91 -3.88 -6.75 -3.05
C THR A 91 -4.40 -6.60 -1.63
N SER A 92 -5.69 -6.41 -1.46
CA SER A 92 -6.40 -6.50 -0.17
C SER A 92 -7.24 -7.76 -0.06
N ASP A 93 -7.32 -8.55 -1.13
CA ASP A 93 -7.98 -9.86 -1.09
C ASP A 93 -7.16 -10.84 -0.25
N GLN A 94 -7.77 -11.39 0.80
CA GLN A 94 -7.08 -12.28 1.74
C GLN A 94 -6.80 -13.66 1.13
N GLY A 95 -7.68 -14.15 0.26
CA GLY A 95 -7.50 -15.43 -0.43
C GLY A 95 -6.33 -15.38 -1.40
N LEU A 96 -6.28 -14.34 -2.23
CA LEU A 96 -5.15 -14.10 -3.13
C LEU A 96 -3.85 -13.86 -2.35
N ALA A 97 -3.90 -13.08 -1.27
CA ALA A 97 -2.75 -12.82 -0.40
C ALA A 97 -2.16 -14.12 0.18
N ALA A 98 -3.01 -15.05 0.63
CA ALA A 98 -2.58 -16.34 1.15
C ALA A 98 -1.93 -17.19 0.05
N ARG A 99 -2.53 -17.24 -1.14
CA ARG A 99 -1.98 -17.96 -2.30
C ARG A 99 -0.61 -17.40 -2.74
N ALA A 100 -0.46 -16.08 -2.76
CA ALA A 100 0.79 -15.41 -3.11
C ALA A 100 1.89 -15.72 -2.09
N ARG A 101 1.58 -15.66 -0.79
CA ARG A 101 2.54 -16.02 0.28
C ARG A 101 2.97 -17.49 0.21
N ALA A 102 2.05 -18.39 -0.09
CA ALA A 102 2.37 -19.82 -0.25
C ALA A 102 3.38 -20.07 -1.39
N ARG A 103 3.49 -19.14 -2.35
CA ARG A 103 4.48 -19.18 -3.44
C ARG A 103 5.76 -18.37 -3.12
N GLY A 104 5.88 -17.89 -1.91
CA GLY A 104 7.05 -17.15 -1.43
C GLY A 104 7.01 -15.64 -1.72
N ALA A 105 5.94 -15.11 -2.30
CA ALA A 105 5.83 -13.68 -2.57
C ALA A 105 5.59 -12.86 -1.30
N CYS A 106 6.13 -11.65 -1.27
CA CYS A 106 5.70 -10.65 -0.31
C CYS A 106 4.32 -10.12 -0.68
N VAL A 107 3.52 -9.71 0.31
CA VAL A 107 2.20 -9.10 0.08
C VAL A 107 2.14 -7.74 0.74
N ARG A 108 1.63 -6.76 -0.01
CA ARG A 108 1.33 -5.41 0.47
C ARG A 108 -0.14 -5.09 0.22
N GLY A 109 -0.75 -4.35 1.12
CA GLY A 109 -2.11 -3.86 0.93
C GLY A 109 -2.19 -2.82 -0.21
N ARG A 110 -3.39 -2.64 -0.74
CA ARG A 110 -3.69 -1.64 -1.79
C ARG A 110 -3.28 -0.21 -1.43
N ASP A 111 -3.26 0.14 -0.15
CA ASP A 111 -2.78 1.43 0.36
C ASP A 111 -1.33 1.74 -0.06
N ALA A 112 -0.58 0.73 -0.50
CA ALA A 112 0.77 0.93 -1.03
C ALA A 112 0.80 1.74 -2.34
N VAL A 113 -0.30 1.77 -3.09
CA VAL A 113 -0.42 2.52 -4.37
C VAL A 113 -1.21 3.82 -4.23
N PHE A 114 -1.70 4.16 -3.02
CA PHE A 114 -2.37 5.43 -2.75
C PHE A 114 -1.43 6.44 -2.09
N GLU A 115 -1.54 7.71 -2.49
CA GLU A 115 -0.67 8.78 -2.00
C GLU A 115 -0.86 9.10 -0.51
N GLU A 116 -2.06 9.00 -0.01
CA GLU A 116 -2.42 9.44 1.35
C GLU A 116 -1.71 8.64 2.44
N SER A 117 -1.36 7.39 2.18
CA SER A 117 -0.75 6.50 3.17
C SER A 117 0.69 6.88 3.54
N ARG A 118 1.43 7.56 2.67
CA ARG A 118 2.83 7.96 2.97
C ARG A 118 2.92 9.20 3.86
N GLY A 119 2.05 10.16 3.64
CA GLY A 119 1.98 11.36 4.49
C GLY A 119 1.63 11.01 5.94
N ALA A 120 0.63 10.17 6.13
CA ALA A 120 0.16 9.73 7.45
C ALA A 120 1.21 8.86 8.19
N LYS A 121 1.90 7.95 7.50
CA LYS A 121 2.95 7.12 8.11
C LYS A 121 4.20 7.92 8.47
N ARG A 122 4.58 8.92 7.65
CA ARG A 122 5.71 9.79 7.94
C ARG A 122 5.41 10.71 9.12
N GLN A 123 4.18 11.22 9.21
CA GLN A 123 3.74 12.07 10.32
C GLN A 123 3.55 11.27 11.62
N ARG A 124 3.11 9.99 11.55
CA ARG A 124 3.06 9.09 12.71
C ARG A 124 4.44 8.68 13.20
N ARG A 125 5.42 8.46 12.31
CA ARG A 125 6.81 8.17 12.70
C ARG A 125 7.51 9.40 13.27
N SER A 126 7.25 10.62 12.78
CA SER A 126 7.82 11.84 13.34
C SER A 126 7.20 12.19 14.70
N ARG A 127 5.92 11.83 14.95
CA ARG A 127 5.25 11.99 16.25
C ARG A 127 5.60 10.90 17.26
N ARG A 128 6.29 9.81 16.86
CA ARG A 128 6.79 8.76 17.75
C ARG A 128 8.30 8.81 17.96
N ARG A 129 8.95 9.95 17.76
CA ARG A 129 10.25 10.15 18.38
C ARG A 129 9.99 10.34 19.87
N PRO A 130 10.39 9.40 20.74
CA PRO A 130 10.52 9.74 22.14
C PRO A 130 11.48 10.92 22.17
N PHE A 131 11.14 11.97 22.92
CA PHE A 131 12.11 13.00 23.29
C PHE A 131 13.32 12.24 23.85
N PRO A 132 14.54 12.48 23.36
CA PRO A 132 15.70 11.98 24.07
C PRO A 132 15.63 12.57 25.46
N ASP A 133 15.70 11.72 26.49
CA ASP A 133 15.69 12.10 27.92
C ASP A 133 16.87 13.02 28.29
N ASP A 134 17.77 13.31 27.36
CA ASP A 134 18.99 14.09 27.60
C ASP A 134 18.83 15.62 27.52
N ASP A 135 17.65 16.15 27.12
CA ASP A 135 17.43 17.61 26.97
C ASP A 135 16.45 18.19 28.00
N LEU A 136 16.19 17.51 29.09
CA LEU A 136 15.45 18.10 30.19
C LEU A 136 16.39 19.00 31.03
N PRO A 137 16.06 20.30 31.21
CA PRO A 137 16.88 21.19 32.03
C PRO A 137 17.00 20.62 33.45
N PRO A 138 18.16 20.77 34.10
CA PRO A 138 18.36 20.28 35.46
C PRO A 138 17.32 20.89 36.39
N GLY A 139 16.43 20.06 36.94
CA GLY A 139 15.32 20.47 37.80
C GLY A 139 13.93 20.01 37.35
N ALA A 140 13.76 19.48 36.14
CA ALA A 140 12.46 19.00 35.62
C ALA A 140 11.87 17.84 36.43
N HIS A 141 12.71 17.03 37.09
CA HIS A 141 12.28 15.96 37.98
C HIS A 141 11.59 16.42 39.27
N ARG A 142 11.92 17.65 39.76
CA ARG A 142 11.29 18.19 40.98
C ARG A 142 9.84 18.60 40.74
N VAL A 143 9.53 19.14 39.56
CA VAL A 143 8.17 19.58 39.20
C VAL A 143 7.21 18.41 39.09
N THR A 144 7.69 17.27 38.64
CA THR A 144 6.85 16.05 38.48
C THR A 144 6.49 15.42 39.84
N GLU A 145 7.38 15.48 40.80
CA GLU A 145 7.13 14.97 42.17
C GLU A 145 6.17 15.88 42.93
N GLU A 146 6.30 17.21 42.79
CA GLU A 146 5.39 18.19 43.43
C GLU A 146 3.96 18.10 42.85
N LEU A 147 3.81 17.87 41.52
CA LEU A 147 2.53 17.68 40.90
C LEU A 147 1.88 16.34 41.31
N LYS A 148 2.63 15.29 41.48
CA LYS A 148 2.13 14.01 42.01
C LYS A 148 1.59 14.15 43.43
N THR A 149 2.27 14.91 44.30
CA THR A 149 1.83 15.13 45.68
C THR A 149 0.56 16.01 45.77
N LEU A 150 0.36 16.91 44.82
CA LEU A 150 -0.85 17.74 44.73
C LEU A 150 -2.06 16.92 44.26
N TRP A 151 -1.87 15.99 43.32
CA TRP A 151 -2.93 15.14 42.83
C TRP A 151 -3.41 14.10 43.86
N LEU A 152 -2.50 13.61 44.69
CA LEU A 152 -2.84 12.63 45.75
C LEU A 152 -3.49 13.24 46.99
N LYS A 153 -3.46 14.57 47.15
CA LYS A 153 -4.12 15.29 48.28
C LYS A 153 -5.49 15.85 47.97
N GLY A 154 -6.01 15.63 46.75
CA GLY A 154 -7.30 16.19 46.32
C GLY A 154 -8.50 15.24 46.46
N GLU A 155 -8.36 14.09 47.11
CA GLU A 155 -9.45 13.16 47.39
C GLU A 155 -9.61 12.98 48.91
N GLU A 156 -10.16 14.00 49.59
CA GLU A 156 -10.90 13.88 50.84
C GLU A 156 -12.08 14.84 50.83
#